data_509c7f9d8cdda183fb8e8353bcd4edc5
#
_entry.id   509c7f9d8cdda183fb8e8353bcd4edc5
#
_cell.length_a   1.000
_cell.length_b   1.000
_cell.length_c   1.000
_cell.angle_alpha   90.00
_cell.angle_beta   90.00
_cell.angle_gamma   90.00
#
_symmetry.space_group_name_H-M   'P 1'
#
loop_
_entity.id
_entity.type
_entity.pdbx_description
1 polymer ?
#
loop_
_entity_poly.entity_id
_entity_poly.type
_entity_poly.pdbx_seq_one_letter_code
_entity_poly.pdbx_strand_id
1 'polypeptide(L)'
;MEALGIAPGDFVCIDPKTVVTDSGFLKSRFIDDKGSAACLLTLLRLMHIAGQRPRYDTEVCFTVHEEVGHGGATLPQVDELLAVDMGCVGDDLSCTERQVSICAKDNGGPYDYGMVTRLVELARANAIPYAVDIYPHYSSDITVAWHAGMDARGALIGPGVHASHGMERTHFEGMKATIDLVALYLELG
;
A
#
# COMPACT_ATOMS: atom_id res chain seq x y z
N MET A 1 -17.72 -16.18 -26.22
CA MET A 1 -16.54 -15.31 -26.47
C MET A 1 -16.26 -15.17 -27.96
N GLU A 2 -16.22 -16.24 -28.74
CA GLU A 2 -16.01 -16.19 -30.19
C GLU A 2 -16.97 -15.27 -30.96
N ALA A 3 -18.27 -15.27 -30.56
CA ALA A 3 -19.28 -14.39 -31.16
C ALA A 3 -19.01 -12.87 -30.91
N LEU A 4 -18.13 -12.54 -29.96
CA LEU A 4 -17.70 -11.17 -29.64
C LEU A 4 -16.31 -10.86 -30.21
N GLY A 5 -15.71 -11.79 -30.96
CA GLY A 5 -14.37 -11.66 -31.49
C GLY A 5 -13.26 -11.70 -30.45
N ILE A 6 -13.53 -12.23 -29.26
CA ILE A 6 -12.55 -12.33 -28.17
C ILE A 6 -11.78 -13.64 -28.31
N ALA A 7 -10.45 -13.54 -28.41
CA ALA A 7 -9.52 -14.65 -28.56
C ALA A 7 -8.65 -14.83 -27.29
N PRO A 8 -8.01 -16.00 -27.11
CA PRO A 8 -6.98 -16.17 -26.07
C PRO A 8 -5.85 -15.15 -26.23
N GLY A 9 -5.53 -14.45 -25.13
CA GLY A 9 -4.55 -13.37 -25.10
C GLY A 9 -5.15 -11.96 -25.16
N ASP A 10 -6.44 -11.83 -25.42
CA ASP A 10 -7.10 -10.53 -25.37
C ASP A 10 -7.36 -10.07 -23.93
N PHE A 11 -7.27 -8.76 -23.71
CA PHE A 11 -7.58 -8.15 -22.43
C PHE A 11 -9.10 -7.96 -22.27
N VAL A 12 -9.62 -8.36 -21.13
CA VAL A 12 -11.02 -8.12 -20.75
C VAL A 12 -11.05 -7.25 -19.51
N CYS A 13 -11.46 -5.99 -19.68
CA CYS A 13 -11.61 -5.06 -18.58
C CYS A 13 -12.93 -5.34 -17.85
N ILE A 14 -12.83 -5.65 -16.55
CA ILE A 14 -13.98 -5.85 -15.67
C ILE A 14 -14.38 -4.52 -15.06
N ASP A 15 -15.68 -4.19 -15.06
CA ASP A 15 -16.20 -3.02 -14.37
C ASP A 15 -15.86 -3.08 -12.87
N PRO A 16 -15.18 -2.06 -12.31
CA PRO A 16 -14.81 -2.01 -10.90
C PRO A 16 -16.02 -1.97 -9.95
N LYS A 17 -17.18 -1.50 -10.41
CA LYS A 17 -18.42 -1.36 -9.63
C LYS A 17 -18.22 -0.63 -8.31
N THR A 18 -17.57 0.53 -8.41
CA THR A 18 -17.20 1.35 -7.23
C THR A 18 -18.42 1.92 -6.55
N VAL A 19 -18.54 1.74 -5.25
CA VAL A 19 -19.59 2.29 -4.39
C VAL A 19 -18.96 2.86 -3.13
N VAL A 20 -19.33 4.09 -2.80
CA VAL A 20 -19.05 4.71 -1.49
C VAL A 20 -20.32 4.67 -0.67
N THR A 21 -20.24 4.13 0.55
CA THR A 21 -21.37 4.05 1.48
C THR A 21 -21.41 5.28 2.39
N ASP A 22 -22.60 5.62 2.91
CA ASP A 22 -22.75 6.70 3.90
C ASP A 22 -21.95 6.45 5.19
N SER A 23 -21.65 5.19 5.49
CA SER A 23 -20.81 4.80 6.65
C SER A 23 -19.30 4.88 6.39
N GLY A 24 -18.86 5.37 5.24
CA GLY A 24 -17.45 5.61 4.91
C GLY A 24 -16.70 4.42 4.32
N PHE A 25 -17.40 3.32 3.98
CA PHE A 25 -16.77 2.23 3.25
C PHE A 25 -16.69 2.53 1.75
N LEU A 26 -15.56 2.20 1.17
CA LEU A 26 -15.34 2.11 -0.27
C LEU A 26 -15.36 0.63 -0.67
N LYS A 27 -16.23 0.28 -1.60
CA LYS A 27 -16.34 -1.06 -2.20
C LYS A 27 -16.04 -0.95 -3.69
N SER A 28 -15.11 -1.74 -4.17
CA SER A 28 -14.71 -1.73 -5.58
C SER A 28 -13.86 -2.95 -5.89
N ARG A 29 -13.73 -3.32 -7.16
CA ARG A 29 -12.53 -4.06 -7.59
C ARG A 29 -11.35 -3.09 -7.69
N PHE A 30 -10.15 -3.63 -7.61
CA PHE A 30 -8.90 -2.91 -7.83
C PHE A 30 -8.62 -1.78 -6.83
N ILE A 31 -9.12 -1.89 -5.59
CA ILE A 31 -8.66 -1.07 -4.46
C ILE A 31 -7.19 -1.41 -4.18
N ASP A 32 -6.86 -2.67 -4.29
CA ASP A 32 -5.53 -3.23 -4.41
C ASP A 32 -5.02 -3.01 -5.85
N ASP A 33 -4.06 -2.09 -6.16
CA ASP A 33 -3.58 -1.13 -5.16
C ASP A 33 -3.86 0.34 -5.55
N LYS A 34 -5.00 0.60 -6.20
CA LYS A 34 -5.42 1.99 -6.49
C LYS A 34 -5.79 2.78 -5.23
N GLY A 35 -6.14 2.08 -4.15
CA GLY A 35 -6.43 2.71 -2.85
C GLY A 35 -5.21 3.41 -2.28
N SER A 36 -4.07 2.74 -2.23
CA SER A 36 -2.82 3.33 -1.72
C SER A 36 -2.25 4.36 -2.69
N ALA A 37 -2.38 4.11 -4.00
CA ALA A 37 -2.03 5.12 -5.00
C ALA A 37 -2.84 6.43 -4.77
N ALA A 38 -4.12 6.33 -4.46
CA ALA A 38 -4.95 7.49 -4.13
C ALA A 38 -4.52 8.15 -2.81
N CYS A 39 -4.07 7.39 -1.81
CA CYS A 39 -3.50 7.94 -0.58
C CYS A 39 -2.25 8.77 -0.87
N LEU A 40 -1.31 8.25 -1.66
CA LEU A 40 -0.09 8.95 -2.03
C LEU A 40 -0.37 10.21 -2.87
N LEU A 41 -1.25 10.14 -3.85
CA LEU A 41 -1.67 11.30 -4.65
C LEU A 41 -2.34 12.36 -3.78
N THR A 42 -3.14 11.96 -2.80
CA THR A 42 -3.76 12.86 -1.83
C THR A 42 -2.71 13.54 -0.97
N LEU A 43 -1.74 12.79 -0.45
CA LEU A 43 -0.63 13.34 0.34
C LEU A 43 0.19 14.36 -0.47
N LEU A 44 0.58 14.02 -1.70
CA LEU A 44 1.31 14.94 -2.58
C LEU A 44 0.55 16.25 -2.81
N ARG A 45 -0.78 16.16 -3.01
CA ARG A 45 -1.63 17.34 -3.15
C ARG A 45 -1.69 18.17 -1.86
N LEU A 46 -1.82 17.53 -0.69
CA LEU A 46 -1.85 18.22 0.60
C LEU A 46 -0.52 18.92 0.87
N MET A 47 0.61 18.26 0.63
CA MET A 47 1.94 18.85 0.73
C MET A 47 2.09 20.08 -0.17
N HIS A 48 1.64 19.98 -1.42
CA HIS A 48 1.67 21.11 -2.36
C HIS A 48 0.86 22.31 -1.86
N ILE A 49 -0.36 22.05 -1.36
CA ILE A 49 -1.24 23.13 -0.84
C ILE A 49 -0.64 23.76 0.41
N ALA A 50 -0.06 22.97 1.30
CA ALA A 50 0.54 23.43 2.55
C ALA A 50 1.95 24.03 2.36
N GLY A 51 2.57 23.88 1.19
CA GLY A 51 3.95 24.28 0.94
C GLY A 51 4.99 23.44 1.67
N GLN A 52 4.59 22.25 2.15
CA GLN A 52 5.44 21.33 2.90
C GLN A 52 6.31 20.47 1.97
N ARG A 53 7.47 20.05 2.49
CA ARG A 53 8.39 19.14 1.80
C ARG A 53 8.87 18.04 2.72
N PRO A 54 9.21 16.86 2.19
CA PRO A 54 9.90 15.83 2.96
C PRO A 54 11.26 16.37 3.46
N ARG A 55 11.68 15.88 4.60
CA ARG A 55 13.00 16.21 5.17
C ARG A 55 14.14 15.70 4.31
N TYR A 56 13.98 14.57 3.66
CA TYR A 56 14.96 13.91 2.82
C TYR A 56 14.52 13.91 1.36
N ASP A 57 15.46 13.77 0.44
CA ASP A 57 15.14 13.55 -0.96
C ASP A 57 14.26 12.30 -1.10
N THR A 58 13.10 12.50 -1.70
CA THR A 58 12.05 11.48 -1.75
C THR A 58 11.51 11.37 -3.16
N GLU A 59 11.46 10.14 -3.66
CA GLU A 59 10.80 9.80 -4.91
C GLU A 59 9.53 9.01 -4.64
N VAL A 60 8.46 9.30 -5.37
CA VAL A 60 7.22 8.54 -5.34
C VAL A 60 7.07 7.83 -6.68
N CYS A 61 7.21 6.51 -6.65
CA CYS A 61 7.11 5.66 -7.82
C CYS A 61 5.77 4.92 -7.85
N PHE A 62 5.04 5.04 -8.94
CA PHE A 62 3.86 4.22 -9.20
C PHE A 62 4.28 3.10 -10.17
N THR A 63 4.43 1.91 -9.66
CA THR A 63 4.80 0.72 -10.43
C THR A 63 3.62 0.19 -11.21
N VAL A 64 3.84 -0.32 -12.41
CA VAL A 64 2.75 -0.79 -13.30
C VAL A 64 2.67 -2.30 -13.45
N HIS A 65 3.62 -3.05 -12.87
CA HIS A 65 3.69 -4.51 -12.98
C HIS A 65 3.81 -5.19 -11.60
N GLU A 66 3.32 -4.54 -10.55
CA GLU A 66 3.35 -5.09 -9.18
C GLU A 66 2.59 -6.41 -9.13
N GLU A 67 1.34 -6.43 -9.63
CA GLU A 67 0.41 -7.56 -9.62
C GLU A 67 0.89 -8.81 -10.39
N VAL A 68 1.92 -8.67 -11.18
CA VAL A 68 2.57 -9.76 -11.91
C VAL A 68 4.01 -9.99 -11.46
N GLY A 69 4.41 -9.41 -10.33
CA GLY A 69 5.61 -9.75 -9.59
C GLY A 69 6.91 -9.17 -10.16
N HIS A 70 6.89 -8.02 -10.83
CA HIS A 70 8.14 -7.36 -11.25
C HIS A 70 8.11 -5.82 -11.25
N GLY A 71 7.14 -5.19 -10.56
CA GLY A 71 7.06 -3.73 -10.42
C GLY A 71 8.30 -3.13 -9.77
N GLY A 72 8.79 -3.75 -8.69
CA GLY A 72 9.97 -3.30 -7.94
C GLY A 72 11.31 -3.53 -8.63
N ALA A 73 11.38 -4.23 -9.76
CA ALA A 73 12.64 -4.65 -10.37
C ALA A 73 13.50 -3.50 -10.94
N THR A 74 12.91 -2.33 -11.19
CA THR A 74 13.58 -1.19 -11.84
C THR A 74 13.48 0.11 -11.04
N LEU A 75 13.26 0.01 -9.74
CA LEU A 75 13.22 1.18 -8.86
C LEU A 75 14.62 1.84 -8.75
N PRO A 76 14.67 3.17 -8.50
CA PRO A 76 15.93 3.86 -8.27
C PRO A 76 16.64 3.32 -7.02
N GLN A 77 17.97 3.41 -6.98
CA GLN A 77 18.74 3.05 -5.79
C GLN A 77 18.49 4.07 -4.68
N VAL A 78 18.08 3.59 -3.53
CA VAL A 78 17.72 4.39 -2.35
C VAL A 78 18.22 3.72 -1.07
N ASP A 79 18.30 4.48 0.04
CA ASP A 79 18.66 3.93 1.35
C ASP A 79 17.47 3.24 2.03
N GLU A 80 16.27 3.78 1.85
CA GLU A 80 15.02 3.26 2.41
C GLU A 80 13.95 3.17 1.32
N LEU A 81 13.24 2.05 1.30
CA LEU A 81 12.12 1.79 0.41
C LEU A 81 10.87 1.51 1.23
N LEU A 82 9.89 2.41 1.18
CA LEU A 82 8.60 2.23 1.82
C LEU A 82 7.56 1.89 0.75
N ALA A 83 7.13 0.63 0.69
CA ALA A 83 5.98 0.27 -0.11
C ALA A 83 4.69 0.72 0.59
N VAL A 84 3.81 1.35 -0.16
CA VAL A 84 2.47 1.71 0.28
C VAL A 84 1.52 0.91 -0.58
N ASP A 85 1.19 -0.26 -0.10
CA ASP A 85 0.32 -1.24 -0.72
C ASP A 85 -0.88 -1.49 0.19
N MET A 86 -1.72 -2.46 -0.07
CA MET A 86 -2.82 -2.77 0.82
C MET A 86 -2.40 -3.61 2.03
N GLY A 87 -3.13 -3.50 3.15
CA GLY A 87 -3.06 -4.41 4.28
C GLY A 87 -4.13 -5.47 4.20
N CYS A 88 -3.74 -6.74 4.33
CA CYS A 88 -4.71 -7.84 4.33
C CYS A 88 -5.65 -7.78 5.54
N VAL A 89 -6.93 -8.00 5.31
CA VAL A 89 -7.94 -8.20 6.36
C VAL A 89 -8.48 -9.62 6.26
N GLY A 90 -8.41 -10.39 7.35
CA GLY A 90 -8.83 -11.79 7.38
C GLY A 90 -8.85 -12.36 8.79
N ASP A 91 -9.31 -13.60 8.94
CA ASP A 91 -9.57 -14.23 10.24
C ASP A 91 -8.31 -14.40 11.10
N ASP A 92 -7.16 -14.62 10.47
CA ASP A 92 -5.86 -14.81 11.16
C ASP A 92 -5.04 -13.52 11.25
N LEU A 93 -5.63 -12.35 10.94
CA LEU A 93 -4.96 -11.06 10.90
C LEU A 93 -5.63 -10.08 11.88
N SER A 94 -4.85 -9.10 12.34
CA SER A 94 -5.31 -8.10 13.32
C SER A 94 -5.87 -6.85 12.66
N CYS A 95 -5.48 -6.57 11.41
CA CYS A 95 -5.89 -5.37 10.70
C CYS A 95 -7.37 -5.40 10.34
N THR A 96 -7.98 -4.24 10.41
CA THR A 96 -9.34 -3.97 9.93
C THR A 96 -9.29 -2.90 8.85
N GLU A 97 -10.39 -2.72 8.10
CA GLU A 97 -10.48 -1.69 7.06
C GLU A 97 -10.31 -0.26 7.59
N ARG A 98 -10.40 -0.05 8.92
CA ARG A 98 -10.30 1.26 9.56
C ARG A 98 -8.91 1.61 10.07
N GLN A 99 -7.93 0.77 9.79
CA GLN A 99 -6.56 0.88 10.28
C GLN A 99 -5.57 0.94 9.13
N VAL A 100 -4.40 1.52 9.36
CA VAL A 100 -3.23 1.26 8.55
C VAL A 100 -2.60 -0.05 9.03
N SER A 101 -2.31 -0.94 8.10
CA SER A 101 -1.49 -2.12 8.35
C SER A 101 -0.02 -1.76 8.26
N ILE A 102 0.77 -2.30 9.18
CA ILE A 102 2.24 -2.27 9.16
C ILE A 102 2.68 -3.73 9.06
N CYS A 103 3.24 -4.12 7.94
CA CYS A 103 3.67 -5.50 7.73
C CYS A 103 5.04 -5.74 8.37
N ALA A 104 5.12 -6.67 9.31
CA ALA A 104 6.40 -7.04 9.94
C ALA A 104 7.18 -8.04 9.08
N LYS A 105 6.47 -8.87 8.31
CA LYS A 105 7.04 -9.92 7.45
C LYS A 105 6.01 -10.31 6.39
N ASP A 106 6.48 -10.50 5.17
CA ASP A 106 5.71 -11.13 4.10
C ASP A 106 6.30 -12.50 3.69
N ASN A 107 5.85 -13.04 2.55
CA ASN A 107 6.37 -14.28 1.99
C ASN A 107 7.85 -14.19 1.60
N GLY A 108 8.33 -13.03 1.20
CA GLY A 108 9.74 -12.81 0.82
C GLY A 108 10.71 -12.68 1.99
N GLY A 109 10.20 -12.48 3.19
CA GLY A 109 11.05 -12.40 4.40
C GLY A 109 10.64 -11.26 5.35
N PRO A 110 11.41 -11.07 6.44
CA PRO A 110 11.16 -9.96 7.36
C PRO A 110 11.54 -8.63 6.72
N TYR A 111 10.74 -7.62 7.01
CA TYR A 111 11.07 -6.23 6.72
C TYR A 111 12.11 -5.67 7.69
N ASP A 112 12.70 -4.51 7.38
CA ASP A 112 13.70 -3.89 8.25
C ASP A 112 13.10 -3.56 9.63
N TYR A 113 13.70 -4.11 10.67
CA TYR A 113 13.21 -3.98 12.04
C TYR A 113 13.19 -2.52 12.51
N GLY A 114 14.18 -1.73 12.12
CA GLY A 114 14.27 -0.31 12.49
C GLY A 114 13.14 0.51 11.86
N MET A 115 12.88 0.30 10.57
CA MET A 115 11.78 0.97 9.87
C MET A 115 10.41 0.57 10.43
N VAL A 116 10.17 -0.73 10.62
CA VAL A 116 8.91 -1.23 11.22
C VAL A 116 8.71 -0.66 12.62
N THR A 117 9.74 -0.67 13.46
CA THR A 117 9.69 -0.10 14.82
C THR A 117 9.36 1.39 14.77
N ARG A 118 10.02 2.16 13.90
CA ARG A 118 9.75 3.59 13.73
C ARG A 118 8.31 3.87 13.30
N LEU A 119 7.78 3.12 12.34
CA LEU A 119 6.38 3.25 11.90
C LEU A 119 5.41 2.97 13.04
N VAL A 120 5.63 1.93 13.84
CA VAL A 120 4.81 1.60 15.02
C VAL A 120 4.87 2.71 16.09
N GLU A 121 6.07 3.24 16.36
CA GLU A 121 6.26 4.33 17.32
C GLU A 121 5.56 5.61 16.87
N LEU A 122 5.68 5.97 15.58
CA LEU A 122 4.98 7.12 14.99
C LEU A 122 3.47 6.97 15.10
N ALA A 123 2.93 5.80 14.72
CA ALA A 123 1.50 5.54 14.81
C ALA A 123 1.00 5.64 16.27
N ARG A 124 1.72 5.03 17.20
CA ARG A 124 1.37 5.05 18.62
C ARG A 124 1.42 6.47 19.21
N ALA A 125 2.50 7.22 18.94
CA ALA A 125 2.69 8.57 19.49
C ALA A 125 1.64 9.57 18.98
N ASN A 126 1.08 9.33 17.80
CA ASN A 126 0.10 10.22 17.17
C ASN A 126 -1.33 9.66 17.16
N ALA A 127 -1.60 8.61 17.92
CA ALA A 127 -2.91 7.97 18.03
C ALA A 127 -3.52 7.56 16.67
N ILE A 128 -2.66 7.17 15.71
CA ILE A 128 -3.10 6.64 14.42
C ILE A 128 -3.59 5.20 14.62
N PRO A 129 -4.78 4.83 14.15
CA PRO A 129 -5.26 3.46 14.20
C PRO A 129 -4.37 2.55 13.32
N TYR A 130 -3.71 1.56 13.91
CA TYR A 130 -2.82 0.66 13.18
C TYR A 130 -2.93 -0.79 13.67
N ALA A 131 -2.49 -1.71 12.85
CA ALA A 131 -2.23 -3.10 13.21
C ALA A 131 -0.85 -3.52 12.69
N VAL A 132 -0.24 -4.52 13.34
CA VAL A 132 1.02 -5.13 12.88
C VAL A 132 0.72 -6.59 12.57
N ASP A 133 0.94 -7.00 11.33
CA ASP A 133 0.61 -8.34 10.86
C ASP A 133 1.75 -8.97 10.04
N ILE A 134 1.59 -10.26 9.75
CA ILE A 134 2.48 -11.07 8.92
C ILE A 134 1.65 -11.64 7.76
N TYR A 135 2.16 -11.56 6.53
CA TYR A 135 1.49 -12.04 5.32
C TYR A 135 2.24 -13.24 4.71
N PRO A 136 1.93 -14.48 5.11
CA PRO A 136 2.69 -15.65 4.67
C PRO A 136 2.50 -16.01 3.20
N HIS A 137 1.48 -15.47 2.53
CA HIS A 137 1.08 -15.82 1.16
C HIS A 137 1.22 -14.67 0.15
N TYR A 138 1.61 -13.49 0.60
CA TYR A 138 1.75 -12.29 -0.21
C TYR A 138 3.17 -11.74 -0.14
N SER A 139 3.55 -11.01 -1.15
CA SER A 139 4.80 -10.24 -1.21
C SER A 139 4.49 -8.84 -1.74
N SER A 140 5.51 -7.99 -1.80
CA SER A 140 5.40 -6.63 -2.31
C SER A 140 6.51 -6.31 -3.30
N ASP A 141 6.45 -5.14 -3.89
CA ASP A 141 7.52 -4.60 -4.73
C ASP A 141 8.87 -4.53 -4.02
N ILE A 142 8.91 -4.44 -2.68
CA ILE A 142 10.16 -4.47 -1.91
C ILE A 142 10.86 -5.82 -2.06
N THR A 143 10.12 -6.92 -1.91
CA THR A 143 10.66 -8.27 -2.11
C THR A 143 11.23 -8.42 -3.52
N VAL A 144 10.52 -7.88 -4.52
CA VAL A 144 10.99 -7.90 -5.92
C VAL A 144 12.25 -7.06 -6.09
N ALA A 145 12.32 -5.87 -5.49
CA ALA A 145 13.50 -5.00 -5.52
C ALA A 145 14.73 -5.68 -4.91
N TRP A 146 14.58 -6.33 -3.74
CA TRP A 146 15.66 -7.09 -3.11
C TRP A 146 16.14 -8.26 -3.98
N HIS A 147 15.22 -9.01 -4.59
CA HIS A 147 15.59 -10.09 -5.51
C HIS A 147 16.26 -9.58 -6.80
N ALA A 148 15.95 -8.34 -7.20
CA ALA A 148 16.63 -7.67 -8.31
C ALA A 148 18.01 -7.09 -7.93
N GLY A 149 18.43 -7.21 -6.66
CA GLY A 149 19.76 -6.80 -6.19
C GLY A 149 19.80 -5.42 -5.53
N MET A 150 18.65 -4.84 -5.18
CA MET A 150 18.63 -3.58 -4.43
C MET A 150 19.04 -3.82 -2.97
N ASP A 151 20.04 -3.08 -2.51
CA ASP A 151 20.51 -3.07 -1.11
C ASP A 151 19.90 -1.86 -0.38
N ALA A 152 18.59 -1.92 -0.12
CA ALA A 152 17.85 -0.90 0.61
C ALA A 152 17.13 -1.51 1.81
N ARG A 153 16.99 -0.74 2.88
CA ARG A 153 16.08 -1.09 3.97
C ARG A 153 14.64 -0.97 3.47
N GLY A 154 13.77 -1.89 3.85
CA GLY A 154 12.40 -1.93 3.34
C GLY A 154 11.35 -2.06 4.43
N ALA A 155 10.22 -1.41 4.25
CA ALA A 155 9.00 -1.60 5.05
C ALA A 155 7.74 -1.49 4.17
N LEU A 156 6.69 -2.17 4.57
CA LEU A 156 5.40 -2.21 3.88
C LEU A 156 4.29 -1.73 4.81
N ILE A 157 3.51 -0.77 4.34
CA ILE A 157 2.29 -0.30 5.02
C ILE A 157 1.15 -0.12 4.01
N GLY A 158 -0.06 0.02 4.50
CA GLY A 158 -1.20 0.43 3.67
C GLY A 158 -2.54 0.32 4.35
N PRO A 159 -3.63 0.82 3.74
CA PRO A 159 -4.96 0.71 4.31
C PRO A 159 -5.42 -0.75 4.36
N GLY A 160 -6.16 -1.13 5.40
CA GLY A 160 -6.77 -2.46 5.45
C GLY A 160 -7.76 -2.65 4.31
N VAL A 161 -7.59 -3.72 3.53
CA VAL A 161 -8.47 -4.10 2.42
C VAL A 161 -8.94 -5.54 2.61
N HIS A 162 -10.25 -5.73 2.63
CA HIS A 162 -10.86 -7.04 2.68
C HIS A 162 -11.14 -7.56 1.27
N ALA A 163 -10.98 -8.88 1.08
CA ALA A 163 -11.23 -9.60 -0.17
C ALA A 163 -10.39 -9.09 -1.37
N SER A 164 -9.08 -8.79 -1.11
CA SER A 164 -8.11 -8.48 -2.15
C SER A 164 -8.19 -9.43 -3.34
N HIS A 165 -8.00 -8.91 -4.55
CA HIS A 165 -8.18 -9.56 -5.86
C HIS A 165 -9.63 -9.99 -6.17
N GLY A 166 -10.60 -9.58 -5.34
CA GLY A 166 -12.02 -9.87 -5.52
C GLY A 166 -12.88 -8.62 -5.66
N MET A 167 -14.02 -8.63 -5.00
CA MET A 167 -14.84 -7.43 -4.77
C MET A 167 -14.45 -6.85 -3.42
N GLU A 168 -13.55 -5.93 -3.45
CA GLU A 168 -12.81 -5.44 -2.31
C GLU A 168 -13.58 -4.42 -1.48
N ARG A 169 -13.12 -4.22 -0.25
CA ARG A 169 -13.66 -3.23 0.66
C ARG A 169 -12.57 -2.65 1.54
N THR A 170 -12.54 -1.33 1.63
CA THR A 170 -11.74 -0.56 2.60
C THR A 170 -12.60 0.53 3.23
N HIS A 171 -12.02 1.30 4.15
CA HIS A 171 -12.69 2.42 4.81
C HIS A 171 -11.84 3.68 4.74
N PHE A 172 -12.48 4.86 4.62
CA PHE A 172 -11.75 6.13 4.57
C PHE A 172 -10.90 6.42 5.81
N GLU A 173 -11.24 5.86 6.97
CA GLU A 173 -10.40 5.97 8.18
C GLU A 173 -9.06 5.25 8.00
N GLY A 174 -9.04 4.04 7.41
CA GLY A 174 -7.80 3.31 7.12
C GLY A 174 -6.95 4.01 6.07
N MET A 175 -7.58 4.55 5.01
CA MET A 175 -6.88 5.36 4.02
C MET A 175 -6.28 6.63 4.65
N LYS A 176 -7.05 7.32 5.51
CA LYS A 176 -6.55 8.49 6.25
C LYS A 176 -5.39 8.12 7.17
N ALA A 177 -5.51 7.02 7.91
CA ALA A 177 -4.45 6.54 8.79
C ALA A 177 -3.15 6.26 8.02
N THR A 178 -3.27 5.71 6.80
CA THR A 178 -2.13 5.49 5.90
C THR A 178 -1.49 6.82 5.48
N ILE A 179 -2.29 7.79 5.04
CA ILE A 179 -1.80 9.13 4.66
C ILE A 179 -1.07 9.79 5.84
N ASP A 180 -1.68 9.79 7.01
CA ASP A 180 -1.11 10.41 8.22
C ASP A 180 0.23 9.75 8.60
N LEU A 181 0.30 8.42 8.53
CA LEU A 181 1.53 7.70 8.88
C LEU A 181 2.66 7.96 7.88
N VAL A 182 2.37 7.99 6.57
CA VAL A 182 3.37 8.35 5.55
C VAL A 182 3.84 9.79 5.76
N ALA A 183 2.93 10.73 6.04
CA ALA A 183 3.29 12.13 6.29
C ALA A 183 4.24 12.28 7.47
N LEU A 184 3.99 11.57 8.57
CA LEU A 184 4.88 11.56 9.75
C LEU A 184 6.22 10.89 9.45
N TYR A 185 6.21 9.80 8.68
CA TYR A 185 7.43 9.09 8.29
C TYR A 185 8.34 9.98 7.43
N LEU A 186 7.77 10.80 6.55
CA LEU A 186 8.50 11.74 5.70
C LEU A 186 9.01 12.98 6.45
N GLU A 187 8.65 13.16 7.73
CA GLU A 187 9.03 14.33 8.55
C GLU A 187 8.77 15.65 7.82
N LEU A 188 7.54 15.86 7.36
CA LEU A 188 7.15 17.02 6.56
C LEU A 188 7.39 18.33 7.33
N GLY A 189 8.05 19.31 6.67
CA GLY A 189 8.36 20.65 7.21
C GLY A 189 8.07 21.76 6.21
#